data_5be9c222bfe099b7a0924244edd24712
#
_entry.id   5be9c222bfe099b7a0924244edd24712
#
_cell.length_a   1.000
_cell.length_b   1.000
_cell.length_c   1.000
_cell.angle_alpha   90.00
_cell.angle_beta   90.00
_cell.angle_gamma   90.00
#
_symmetry.space_group_name_H-M   'P 1'
#
loop_
_entity.id
_entity.type
_entity.pdbx_description
1 polymer ?
#
loop_
_entity_poly.entity_id
_entity_poly.type
_entity_poly.pdbx_seq_one_letter_code
_entity_poly.pdbx_strand_id
1 'polypeptide(L)'
;MRNKPIIILSGLIVGFYFYSQIKKSKQIMFKIVGKIKPDFKSIPDYEFRKLPVNVNVQLTNPTDFEISINTINLKLYQNNQLIGEAIKSNKFKIGANGQTIVPIVVLIDLENIGITLTKIMDMFKNPDKNQTYQIRGFIDSTLGRLVLAENFVL
;
A
#
# COMPACT_ATOMS: atom_id res chain seq x y z
N MET A 1 4.03 -12.74 -21.09
CA MET A 1 2.68 -12.47 -20.60
C MET A 1 2.71 -11.27 -19.71
N ARG A 2 1.86 -10.34 -19.97
CA ARG A 2 1.77 -9.12 -19.19
C ARG A 2 0.82 -9.37 -18.02
N ASN A 3 1.33 -9.40 -16.80
CA ASN A 3 0.49 -9.45 -15.63
C ASN A 3 -0.09 -8.05 -15.38
N LYS A 4 -1.39 -7.93 -15.52
CA LYS A 4 -2.08 -6.67 -15.25
C LYS A 4 -2.53 -6.64 -13.80
N PRO A 5 -2.42 -5.50 -13.12
CA PRO A 5 -3.06 -5.34 -11.83
C PRO A 5 -4.58 -5.47 -11.99
N ILE A 6 -5.18 -6.12 -11.05
CA ILE A 6 -6.64 -6.15 -10.94
C ILE A 6 -7.00 -5.16 -9.85
N ILE A 7 -7.67 -4.09 -10.24
CA ILE A 7 -8.18 -3.10 -9.31
C ILE A 7 -9.64 -3.44 -9.04
N ILE A 8 -9.93 -3.71 -7.80
CA ILE A 8 -11.30 -3.97 -7.35
C ILE A 8 -11.74 -2.78 -6.52
N LEU A 9 -12.72 -2.05 -7.04
CA LEU A 9 -13.34 -0.93 -6.36
C LEU A 9 -14.77 -1.32 -6.01
N SER A 10 -15.09 -1.36 -4.74
CA SER A 10 -16.46 -1.41 -4.27
C SER A 10 -16.62 -0.42 -3.12
N GLY A 11 -17.11 0.76 -3.43
CA GLY A 11 -17.25 1.84 -2.46
C GLY A 11 -15.92 2.26 -1.85
N LEU A 12 -15.71 2.01 -0.57
CA LEU A 12 -14.47 2.33 0.16
C LEU A 12 -13.46 1.17 0.17
N ILE A 13 -13.69 0.11 -0.59
CA ILE A 13 -12.80 -1.04 -0.66
C ILE A 13 -11.92 -0.87 -1.88
N VAL A 14 -10.62 -0.81 -1.65
CA VAL A 14 -9.62 -0.85 -2.71
C VAL A 14 -8.84 -2.15 -2.57
N GLY A 15 -8.76 -2.89 -3.64
CA GLY A 15 -7.89 -4.04 -3.71
C GLY A 15 -7.23 -4.11 -5.08
N PHE A 16 -5.96 -4.35 -5.12
CA PHE A 16 -5.29 -4.64 -6.36
C PHE A 16 -4.30 -5.76 -6.20
N TYR A 17 -4.10 -6.48 -7.28
CA TYR A 17 -3.12 -7.53 -7.38
C TYR A 17 -2.09 -7.16 -8.40
N PHE A 18 -0.87 -7.54 -8.15
CA PHE A 18 0.12 -7.62 -9.19
C PHE A 18 1.10 -8.75 -8.89
N TYR A 19 1.62 -9.29 -9.95
CA TYR A 19 2.67 -10.27 -9.90
C TYR A 19 3.97 -9.62 -10.29
N SER A 20 5.03 -10.08 -9.70
CA SER A 20 6.33 -9.73 -10.22
C SER A 20 6.46 -10.18 -11.67
N GLN A 21 6.99 -9.31 -12.51
CA GLN A 21 7.15 -9.57 -13.93
C GLN A 21 8.31 -10.54 -14.26
N ILE A 22 9.04 -10.95 -13.27
CA ILE A 22 10.18 -11.83 -13.51
C ILE A 22 9.65 -13.21 -13.83
N LYS A 23 9.83 -13.60 -15.07
CA LYS A 23 9.48 -14.93 -15.55
C LYS A 23 10.09 -16.00 -14.65
N LYS A 24 9.29 -16.98 -14.27
CA LYS A 24 9.68 -18.15 -13.47
C LYS A 24 9.98 -17.89 -12.00
N SER A 25 9.80 -16.69 -11.50
CA SER A 25 10.04 -16.48 -10.09
C SER A 25 8.80 -16.82 -9.30
N LYS A 26 8.98 -17.64 -8.33
CA LYS A 26 8.06 -17.78 -7.22
C LYS A 26 8.28 -16.59 -6.30
N GLN A 27 7.81 -15.44 -6.72
CA GLN A 27 7.95 -14.21 -5.94
C GLN A 27 6.72 -13.95 -5.08
N ILE A 28 6.92 -13.15 -4.05
CA ILE A 28 5.86 -12.70 -3.17
C ILE A 28 4.79 -11.99 -3.99
N MET A 29 3.54 -12.38 -3.76
CA MET A 29 2.39 -11.66 -4.28
C MET A 29 1.92 -10.64 -3.26
N PHE A 30 1.63 -9.45 -3.74
CA PHE A 30 1.17 -8.31 -2.95
C PHE A 30 -0.26 -7.93 -3.35
N LYS A 31 -1.06 -7.62 -2.34
CA LYS A 31 -2.44 -7.17 -2.54
C LYS A 31 -2.87 -6.26 -1.40
N ILE A 32 -3.48 -5.13 -1.71
CA ILE A 32 -4.20 -4.34 -0.71
C ILE A 32 -5.57 -4.98 -0.51
N VAL A 33 -5.97 -5.20 0.74
CA VAL A 33 -7.22 -5.85 1.10
C VAL A 33 -8.02 -5.03 2.09
N GLY A 34 -9.33 -5.12 1.99
CA GLY A 34 -10.24 -4.40 2.87
C GLY A 34 -10.35 -2.91 2.54
N LYS A 35 -10.86 -2.16 3.50
CA LYS A 35 -11.06 -0.72 3.36
C LYS A 35 -9.81 0.05 3.76
N ILE A 36 -9.48 1.06 2.98
CA ILE A 36 -8.51 2.09 3.38
C ILE A 36 -9.22 3.01 4.36
N LYS A 37 -8.67 3.13 5.57
CA LYS A 37 -9.30 3.87 6.66
C LYS A 37 -8.42 5.02 7.12
N PRO A 38 -8.80 6.27 6.87
CA PRO A 38 -8.13 7.41 7.49
C PRO A 38 -8.42 7.45 8.98
N ASP A 39 -7.40 7.70 9.77
CA ASP A 39 -7.51 7.87 11.22
C ASP A 39 -7.47 9.36 11.60
N PHE A 40 -8.62 10.01 11.49
CA PHE A 40 -8.73 11.44 11.82
C PHE A 40 -8.53 11.72 13.31
N LYS A 41 -8.72 10.72 14.17
CA LYS A 41 -8.57 10.91 15.63
C LYS A 41 -7.11 11.05 16.04
N SER A 42 -6.20 10.46 15.28
CA SER A 42 -4.77 10.51 15.58
C SER A 42 -4.05 11.71 14.94
N ILE A 43 -4.74 12.57 14.21
CA ILE A 43 -4.12 13.78 13.62
C ILE A 43 -3.43 14.68 14.65
N PRO A 44 -4.03 14.94 15.85
CA PRO A 44 -3.35 15.74 16.86
C PRO A 44 -2.00 15.18 17.30
N ASP A 45 -1.83 13.85 17.29
CA ASP A 45 -0.58 13.19 17.66
C ASP A 45 0.56 13.54 16.70
N TYR A 46 0.22 14.01 15.51
CA TYR A 46 1.15 14.47 14.46
C TYR A 46 1.13 15.99 14.28
N GLU A 47 0.70 16.73 15.29
CA GLU A 47 0.65 18.20 15.26
C GLU A 47 -0.17 18.76 14.09
N PHE A 48 -1.21 18.05 13.66
CA PHE A 48 -2.03 18.36 12.48
C PHE A 48 -1.27 18.44 11.15
N ARG A 49 -0.09 17.88 11.08
CA ARG A 49 0.76 17.88 9.88
C ARG A 49 0.62 16.63 9.02
N LYS A 50 0.20 15.53 9.64
CA LYS A 50 0.08 14.24 8.96
C LYS A 50 -1.26 13.59 9.26
N LEU A 51 -1.80 12.91 8.27
CA LEU A 51 -2.96 12.05 8.41
C LEU A 51 -2.52 10.60 8.31
N PRO A 52 -2.64 9.81 9.39
CA PRO A 52 -2.45 8.37 9.31
C PRO A 52 -3.59 7.71 8.54
N VAL A 53 -3.24 6.83 7.62
CA VAL A 53 -4.20 6.04 6.86
C VAL A 53 -3.86 4.57 7.04
N ASN A 54 -4.80 3.81 7.56
CA ASN A 54 -4.63 2.38 7.79
C ASN A 54 -4.93 1.59 6.52
N VAL A 55 -3.95 0.80 6.10
CA VAL A 55 -4.03 -0.05 4.91
C VAL A 55 -3.63 -1.47 5.31
N ASN A 56 -4.42 -2.45 4.92
CA ASN A 56 -4.08 -3.85 5.09
C ASN A 56 -3.45 -4.40 3.80
N VAL A 57 -2.28 -4.97 3.94
CA VAL A 57 -1.56 -5.59 2.83
C VAL A 57 -1.53 -7.09 3.04
N GLN A 58 -2.06 -7.82 2.08
CA GLN A 58 -1.92 -9.27 2.04
C GLN A 58 -0.67 -9.63 1.24
N LEU A 59 0.20 -10.40 1.86
CA LEU A 59 1.37 -10.98 1.23
C LEU A 59 1.19 -12.49 1.12
N THR A 60 1.48 -13.04 -0.02
CA THR A 60 1.41 -14.48 -0.28
C THR A 60 2.79 -14.99 -0.69
N ASN A 61 3.22 -16.02 -0.02
CA ASN A 61 4.44 -16.76 -0.36
C ASN A 61 4.08 -17.93 -1.26
N PRO A 62 4.37 -17.87 -2.57
CA PRO A 62 4.05 -18.97 -3.49
C PRO A 62 5.10 -20.08 -3.52
N THR A 63 6.12 -20.00 -2.66
CA THR A 63 7.19 -21.01 -2.61
C THR A 63 6.84 -22.13 -1.64
N ASP A 64 7.57 -23.22 -1.73
CA ASP A 64 7.45 -24.39 -0.87
C ASP A 64 8.37 -24.34 0.36
N PHE A 65 8.94 -23.18 0.66
CA PHE A 65 9.73 -22.93 1.86
C PHE A 65 9.33 -21.61 2.54
N GLU A 66 9.67 -21.48 3.82
CA GLU A 66 9.42 -20.25 4.59
C GLU A 66 10.28 -19.10 4.07
N ILE A 67 9.69 -17.92 3.96
CA ILE A 67 10.40 -16.69 3.64
C ILE A 67 10.31 -15.69 4.78
N SER A 68 11.34 -14.86 4.92
CA SER A 68 11.33 -13.74 5.86
C SER A 68 11.17 -12.43 5.11
N ILE A 69 10.29 -11.59 5.60
CA ILE A 69 10.12 -10.20 5.14
C ILE A 69 10.89 -9.31 6.12
N ASN A 70 11.77 -8.50 5.59
CA ASN A 70 12.61 -7.62 6.39
C ASN A 70 12.05 -6.19 6.44
N THR A 71 11.63 -5.68 5.30
CA THR A 71 11.15 -4.31 5.16
C THR A 71 10.08 -4.22 4.11
N ILE A 72 9.06 -3.42 4.38
CA ILE A 72 8.09 -2.96 3.39
C ILE A 72 8.17 -1.44 3.37
N ASN A 73 8.51 -0.88 2.23
CA ASN A 73 8.53 0.56 2.01
C ASN A 73 7.52 0.90 0.91
N LEU A 74 6.56 1.74 1.24
CA LEU A 74 5.53 2.18 0.29
C LEU A 74 5.50 3.70 0.26
N LYS A 75 5.42 4.25 -0.93
CA LYS A 75 5.23 5.68 -1.19
C LYS A 75 3.99 5.88 -2.02
N LEU A 76 3.16 6.80 -1.59
CA LEU A 76 1.91 7.14 -2.26
C LEU A 76 2.08 8.44 -3.03
N TYR A 77 1.73 8.42 -4.29
CA TYR A 77 1.78 9.57 -5.19
C TYR A 77 0.40 9.91 -5.73
N GLN A 78 0.17 11.19 -5.92
CA GLN A 78 -0.97 11.74 -6.65
C GLN A 78 -0.42 12.74 -7.66
N ASN A 79 -0.76 12.59 -8.93
CA ASN A 79 -0.26 13.46 -10.01
C ASN A 79 1.28 13.62 -9.99
N ASN A 80 2.00 12.52 -9.79
CA ASN A 80 3.46 12.47 -9.62
C ASN A 80 4.03 13.21 -8.40
N GLN A 81 3.17 13.73 -7.53
CA GLN A 81 3.58 14.32 -6.26
C GLN A 81 3.52 13.28 -5.15
N LEU A 82 4.59 13.17 -4.37
CA LEU A 82 4.62 12.35 -3.17
C LEU A 82 3.67 12.95 -2.12
N ILE A 83 2.67 12.18 -1.70
CA ILE A 83 1.69 12.61 -0.71
C ILE A 83 1.74 11.85 0.60
N GLY A 84 2.40 10.71 0.61
CA GLY A 84 2.52 9.92 1.84
C GLY A 84 3.50 8.77 1.70
N GLU A 85 3.94 8.27 2.84
CA GLU A 85 4.85 7.12 2.88
C GLU A 85 4.59 6.25 4.10
N ALA A 86 4.95 4.99 3.97
CA ALA A 86 4.91 4.01 5.04
C ALA A 86 6.17 3.15 5.00
N ILE A 87 6.73 2.93 6.18
CA ILE A 87 7.85 2.01 6.36
C ILE A 87 7.48 1.02 7.46
N LYS A 88 7.54 -0.26 7.12
CA LYS A 88 7.38 -1.37 8.06
C LYS A 88 8.69 -2.13 8.15
N SER A 89 9.40 -1.99 9.25
CA SER A 89 10.73 -2.57 9.45
C SER A 89 10.75 -3.81 10.35
N ASN A 90 9.64 -4.15 10.98
CA ASN A 90 9.55 -5.33 11.82
C ASN A 90 9.61 -6.59 10.95
N LYS A 91 10.61 -7.42 11.18
CA LYS A 91 10.76 -8.69 10.49
C LYS A 91 9.64 -9.65 10.87
N PHE A 92 9.13 -10.36 9.89
CA PHE A 92 8.17 -11.44 10.09
C PHE A 92 8.36 -12.51 9.01
N LYS A 93 7.75 -13.67 9.25
CA LYS A 93 7.89 -14.81 8.36
C LYS A 93 6.55 -15.18 7.73
N ILE A 94 6.62 -15.72 6.53
CA ILE A 94 5.46 -16.30 5.83
C ILE A 94 5.82 -17.74 5.50
N GLY A 95 5.05 -18.68 6.03
CA GLY A 95 5.26 -20.11 5.78
C GLY A 95 5.11 -20.47 4.30
N ALA A 96 5.59 -21.66 3.95
CA ALA A 96 5.49 -22.21 2.60
C ALA A 96 4.02 -22.21 2.12
N ASN A 97 3.79 -21.69 0.91
CA ASN A 97 2.47 -21.56 0.30
C ASN A 97 1.46 -20.81 1.21
N GLY A 98 1.98 -20.05 2.19
CA GLY A 98 1.20 -19.31 3.16
C GLY A 98 0.92 -17.88 2.74
N GLN A 99 0.03 -17.26 3.50
CA GLN A 99 -0.28 -15.84 3.36
C GLN A 99 -0.41 -15.17 4.71
N THR A 100 -0.19 -13.88 4.75
CA THR A 100 -0.37 -13.06 5.94
C THR A 100 -0.94 -11.69 5.58
N ILE A 101 -1.71 -11.11 6.49
CA ILE A 101 -2.20 -9.73 6.37
C ILE A 101 -1.39 -8.86 7.31
N VAL A 102 -0.76 -7.84 6.75
CA VAL A 102 0.09 -6.90 7.48
C VAL A 102 -0.61 -5.55 7.52
N PRO A 103 -0.98 -5.05 8.71
CA PRO A 103 -1.47 -3.69 8.84
C PRO A 103 -0.31 -2.70 8.64
N ILE A 104 -0.51 -1.73 7.77
CA ILE A 104 0.45 -0.69 7.45
C ILE A 104 -0.22 0.66 7.65
N VAL A 105 0.50 1.59 8.26
CA VAL A 105 0.07 2.98 8.41
C VAL A 105 0.81 3.82 7.39
N VAL A 106 0.08 4.39 6.44
CA VAL A 106 0.59 5.38 5.50
C VAL A 106 0.38 6.76 6.11
N LEU A 107 1.43 7.53 6.24
CA LEU A 107 1.36 8.90 6.74
C LEU A 107 1.26 9.86 5.55
N ILE A 108 0.09 10.47 5.37
CA ILE A 108 -0.11 11.50 4.36
C ILE A 108 0.38 12.83 4.92
N ASP A 109 1.29 13.47 4.20
CA ASP A 109 1.87 14.76 4.59
C ASP A 109 1.00 15.92 4.11
N LEU A 110 0.22 16.48 5.04
CA LEU A 110 -0.73 17.56 4.76
C LEU A 110 -0.05 18.87 4.38
N GLU A 111 1.13 19.14 4.91
CA GLU A 111 1.87 20.37 4.61
C GLU A 111 2.43 20.36 3.18
N ASN A 112 3.06 19.26 2.79
CA ASN A 112 3.68 19.15 1.48
C ASN A 112 2.69 19.18 0.32
N ILE A 113 1.48 18.67 0.53
CA ILE A 113 0.47 18.63 -0.52
C ILE A 113 -0.38 19.91 -0.60
N GLY A 114 -0.23 20.82 0.37
CA GLY A 114 -1.00 22.07 0.41
C GLY A 114 -2.51 21.86 0.47
N ILE A 115 -2.95 20.72 0.97
CA ILE A 115 -4.37 20.35 1.07
C ILE A 115 -4.82 20.56 2.51
N THR A 116 -5.97 21.20 2.68
CA THR A 116 -6.58 21.34 3.99
C THR A 116 -7.14 20.02 4.49
N LEU A 117 -7.23 19.87 5.81
CA LEU A 117 -7.83 18.68 6.42
C LEU A 117 -9.27 18.46 5.92
N THR A 118 -10.06 19.51 5.78
CA THR A 118 -11.43 19.44 5.26
C THR A 118 -11.47 18.83 3.86
N LYS A 119 -10.57 19.25 2.98
CA LYS A 119 -10.50 18.74 1.61
C LYS A 119 -10.10 17.27 1.58
N ILE A 120 -9.16 16.86 2.43
CA ILE A 120 -8.76 15.46 2.49
C ILE A 120 -9.87 14.57 3.07
N MET A 121 -10.59 15.06 4.07
CA MET A 121 -11.79 14.37 4.58
C MET A 121 -12.83 14.17 3.48
N ASP A 122 -13.04 15.18 2.64
CA ASP A 122 -13.98 15.10 1.54
C ASP A 122 -13.53 14.08 0.47
N MET A 123 -12.25 14.02 0.17
CA MET A 123 -11.68 13.01 -0.74
C MET A 123 -11.98 11.57 -0.30
N PHE A 124 -11.95 11.30 1.00
CA PHE A 124 -12.28 9.97 1.52
C PHE A 124 -13.78 9.69 1.58
N LYS A 125 -14.61 10.72 1.80
CA LYS A 125 -16.07 10.58 1.84
C LYS A 125 -16.67 10.48 0.44
N ASN A 126 -16.14 11.26 -0.50
CA ASN A 126 -16.62 11.37 -1.87
C ASN A 126 -15.44 11.17 -2.84
N PRO A 127 -14.93 9.94 -2.97
CA PRO A 127 -13.79 9.69 -3.82
C PRO A 127 -14.08 10.03 -5.28
N ASP A 128 -13.20 10.80 -5.90
CA ASP A 128 -13.26 11.09 -7.33
C ASP A 128 -12.73 9.88 -8.11
N LYS A 129 -13.63 9.21 -8.82
CA LYS A 129 -13.30 8.04 -9.63
C LYS A 129 -12.32 8.33 -10.78
N ASN A 130 -12.15 9.60 -11.14
CA ASN A 130 -11.20 10.03 -12.16
C ASN A 130 -9.80 10.32 -11.57
N GLN A 131 -9.68 10.33 -10.26
CA GLN A 131 -8.42 10.61 -9.58
C GLN A 131 -7.59 9.33 -9.49
N THR A 132 -6.42 9.34 -10.12
CA THR A 132 -5.47 8.23 -10.10
C THR A 132 -4.39 8.46 -9.06
N TYR A 133 -4.13 7.43 -8.28
CA TYR A 133 -3.04 7.36 -7.32
C TYR A 133 -2.02 6.33 -7.79
N GLN A 134 -0.78 6.49 -7.38
CA GLN A 134 0.27 5.54 -7.66
C GLN A 134 0.96 5.13 -6.36
N ILE A 135 1.10 3.84 -6.15
CA ILE A 135 1.99 3.27 -5.13
C ILE A 135 3.30 2.90 -5.80
N ARG A 136 4.40 3.32 -5.19
CA ARG A 136 5.76 2.89 -5.51
C ARG A 136 6.44 2.45 -4.23
N GLY A 137 7.37 1.56 -4.35
CA GLY A 137 8.15 1.13 -3.20
C GLY A 137 8.83 -0.19 -3.41
N PHE A 138 9.12 -0.86 -2.32
CA PHE A 138 9.76 -2.17 -2.37
C PHE A 138 9.42 -3.01 -1.15
N ILE A 139 9.56 -4.31 -1.33
CA ILE A 139 9.52 -5.30 -0.25
C ILE A 139 10.87 -6.03 -0.27
N ASP A 140 11.59 -5.97 0.83
CA ASP A 140 12.81 -6.75 1.03
C ASP A 140 12.49 -8.06 1.74
N SER A 141 12.94 -9.14 1.16
CA SER A 141 12.75 -10.48 1.69
C SER A 141 13.99 -11.36 1.48
N THR A 142 13.95 -12.57 2.02
CA THR A 142 14.97 -13.58 1.75
C THR A 142 15.04 -14.03 0.29
N LEU A 143 14.00 -13.73 -0.50
CA LEU A 143 14.00 -13.96 -1.95
C LEU A 143 14.59 -12.79 -2.75
N GLY A 144 15.00 -11.72 -2.08
CA GLY A 144 15.48 -10.49 -2.70
C GLY A 144 14.47 -9.34 -2.59
N ARG A 145 14.71 -8.28 -3.36
CA ARG A 145 13.89 -7.09 -3.38
C ARG A 145 12.83 -7.16 -4.48
N LEU A 146 11.57 -7.03 -4.09
CA LEU A 146 10.46 -6.81 -5.02
C LEU A 146 10.20 -5.32 -5.13
N VAL A 147 10.33 -4.75 -6.33
CA VAL A 147 10.01 -3.36 -6.60
C VAL A 147 8.56 -3.24 -7.05
N LEU A 148 7.84 -2.29 -6.47
CA LEU A 148 6.42 -2.05 -6.69
C LEU A 148 6.22 -0.70 -7.40
N ALA A 149 5.39 -0.69 -8.44
CA ALA A 149 4.95 0.53 -9.11
C ALA A 149 3.57 0.28 -9.73
N GLU A 150 2.53 0.76 -9.07
CA GLU A 150 1.16 0.44 -9.46
C GLU A 150 0.22 1.63 -9.31
N ASN A 151 -0.72 1.75 -10.23
CA ASN A 151 -1.76 2.78 -10.21
C ASN A 151 -3.06 2.21 -9.64
N PHE A 152 -3.79 3.03 -8.91
CA PHE A 152 -5.11 2.70 -8.40
C PHE A 152 -5.99 3.95 -8.27
N VAL A 153 -7.29 3.71 -8.11
CA VAL A 153 -8.30 4.74 -7.85
C VAL A 153 -8.96 4.42 -6.51
N LEU A 154 -9.25 5.43 -5.71
CA LEU A 154 -9.95 5.27 -4.42
C LEU A 154 -11.43 4.96 -4.60
#